data_62ed52cd914b0d7ad9138d0d04174d19
#
_entry.id   62ed52cd914b0d7ad9138d0d04174d19
#
_cell.length_a   1.000
_cell.length_b   1.000
_cell.length_c   1.000
_cell.angle_alpha   90.00
_cell.angle_beta   90.00
_cell.angle_gamma   90.00
#
_symmetry.space_group_name_H-M   'P 1'
#
loop_
_entity.id
_entity.type
_entity.pdbx_description
1 polymer ?
#
loop_
_entity_poly.entity_id
_entity_poly.type
_entity_poly.pdbx_seq_one_letter_code
_entity_poly.pdbx_strand_id
1 'polypeptide(L)'
;MICPYCKNDEDKVVDSRMSGLSIRRRRECLTCGRRFTTYEYVETVSLTVIKRDNRREPFQRDKLLNGILTSCKKRPVSMETINEVVDNVENELFALESQEVRYDQIGNIVMKKLQNIDPVAYVRFASVYRKA
;
A
#
# COMPACT_ATOMS: atom_id res chain seq x y z
N MET A 1 -9.39 15.50 21.95
CA MET A 1 -8.78 15.98 20.67
C MET A 1 -8.53 17.48 20.76
N ILE A 2 -7.33 17.91 20.44
CA ILE A 2 -6.99 19.34 20.55
C ILE A 2 -7.70 20.13 19.45
N CYS A 3 -8.46 21.18 19.87
CA CYS A 3 -9.15 22.06 18.93
C CYS A 3 -8.13 22.83 18.08
N PRO A 4 -8.25 22.81 16.75
CA PRO A 4 -7.32 23.54 15.89
C PRO A 4 -7.43 25.06 15.99
N TYR A 5 -8.51 25.56 16.56
CA TYR A 5 -8.77 26.99 16.66
C TYR A 5 -8.33 27.59 18.01
N CYS A 6 -8.73 26.97 19.13
CA CYS A 6 -8.43 27.52 20.45
C CYS A 6 -7.42 26.72 21.27
N LYS A 7 -7.00 25.55 20.78
CA LYS A 7 -6.00 24.66 21.40
C LYS A 7 -6.43 23.98 22.70
N ASN A 8 -7.68 24.08 23.10
CA ASN A 8 -8.20 23.32 24.23
C ASN A 8 -8.52 21.88 23.81
N ASP A 9 -8.52 20.97 24.78
CA ASP A 9 -8.64 19.53 24.55
C ASP A 9 -10.00 18.97 24.97
N GLU A 10 -11.01 19.82 25.09
CA GLU A 10 -12.36 19.40 25.44
C GLU A 10 -13.29 19.55 24.25
N ASP A 11 -13.80 18.41 23.74
CA ASP A 11 -14.71 18.36 22.62
C ASP A 11 -15.74 17.25 22.80
N LYS A 12 -16.79 17.30 22.01
CA LYS A 12 -17.79 16.22 21.90
C LYS A 12 -17.95 15.83 20.43
N VAL A 13 -18.23 14.56 20.19
CA VAL A 13 -18.54 14.06 18.85
C VAL A 13 -20.02 14.32 18.59
N VAL A 14 -20.33 15.09 17.55
CA VAL A 14 -21.72 15.43 17.18
C VAL A 14 -22.23 14.57 16.04
N ASP A 15 -21.35 13.95 15.25
CA ASP A 15 -21.72 13.05 14.16
C ASP A 15 -20.55 12.09 13.86
N SER A 16 -20.88 10.86 13.46
CA SER A 16 -19.90 9.85 13.05
C SER A 16 -20.45 9.12 11.85
N ARG A 17 -19.61 8.98 10.79
CA ARG A 17 -20.00 8.29 9.56
C ARG A 17 -18.85 7.45 9.03
N MET A 18 -19.20 6.32 8.43
CA MET A 18 -18.23 5.52 7.68
C MET A 18 -17.87 6.25 6.39
N SER A 19 -16.57 6.31 6.09
CA SER A 19 -16.05 6.91 4.86
C SER A 19 -15.00 5.95 4.28
N GLY A 20 -15.46 5.00 3.47
CA GLY A 20 -14.59 3.94 2.94
C GLY A 20 -14.03 3.09 4.08
N LEU A 21 -12.71 3.06 4.23
CA LEU A 21 -12.02 2.29 5.28
C LEU A 21 -11.74 3.14 6.53
N SER A 22 -12.30 4.34 6.60
CA SER A 22 -12.10 5.25 7.74
C SER A 22 -13.42 5.60 8.39
N ILE A 23 -13.34 6.20 9.58
CA ILE A 23 -14.49 6.78 10.26
C ILE A 23 -14.30 8.30 10.28
N ARG A 24 -15.28 9.02 9.74
CA ARG A 24 -15.31 10.48 9.78
C ARG A 24 -16.09 10.91 11.01
N ARG A 25 -15.46 11.72 11.88
CA ARG A 25 -16.12 12.26 13.06
C ARG A 25 -16.18 13.77 12.99
N ARG A 26 -17.38 14.31 13.17
CA ARG A 26 -17.59 15.74 13.31
C ARG A 26 -17.58 16.05 14.80
N ARG A 27 -16.68 16.93 15.22
CA ARG A 27 -16.47 17.30 16.62
C ARG A 27 -16.82 18.76 16.84
N GLU A 28 -17.24 19.08 18.07
CA GLU A 28 -17.51 20.46 18.49
C GLU A 28 -16.68 20.75 19.74
N CYS A 29 -15.90 21.81 19.69
CA CYS A 29 -15.11 22.24 20.85
C CYS A 29 -16.05 22.78 21.93
N LEU A 30 -15.88 22.28 23.15
CA LEU A 30 -16.71 22.73 24.28
C LEU A 30 -16.31 24.12 24.77
N THR A 31 -15.12 24.59 24.42
CA THR A 31 -14.61 25.90 24.86
C THR A 31 -14.98 27.02 23.90
N CYS A 32 -14.64 26.87 22.58
CA CYS A 32 -14.87 27.92 21.61
C CYS A 32 -16.14 27.68 20.74
N GLY A 33 -16.76 26.51 20.83
CA GLY A 33 -17.99 26.17 20.11
C GLY A 33 -17.81 25.88 18.62
N ARG A 34 -16.60 25.97 18.09
CA ARG A 34 -16.34 25.68 16.69
C ARG A 34 -16.31 24.20 16.43
N ARG A 35 -16.69 23.81 15.20
CA ARG A 35 -16.69 22.43 14.76
C ARG A 35 -15.48 22.15 13.88
N PHE A 36 -14.95 20.93 14.00
CA PHE A 36 -13.86 20.45 13.18
C PHE A 36 -14.05 18.98 12.88
N THR A 37 -13.45 18.50 11.81
CA THR A 37 -13.57 17.12 11.36
C THR A 37 -12.28 16.36 11.62
N THR A 38 -12.42 15.14 12.14
CA THR A 38 -11.31 14.21 12.31
C THR A 38 -11.63 12.91 11.61
N TYR A 39 -10.58 12.16 11.26
CA TYR A 39 -10.69 10.84 10.63
C TYR A 39 -9.94 9.83 11.47
N GLU A 40 -10.52 8.66 11.59
CA GLU A 40 -9.91 7.54 12.27
C GLU A 40 -9.64 6.44 11.24
N TYR A 41 -8.39 5.99 11.18
CA TYR A 41 -7.94 4.96 10.25
C TYR A 41 -7.38 3.78 11.03
N VAL A 42 -7.55 2.59 10.46
CA VAL A 42 -6.79 1.44 10.94
C VAL A 42 -5.32 1.65 10.57
N GLU A 43 -4.45 1.59 11.57
CA GLU A 43 -3.02 1.71 11.33
C GLU A 43 -2.56 0.53 10.47
N THR A 44 -2.07 0.83 9.26
CA THR A 44 -1.50 -0.19 8.40
C THR A 44 -0.08 -0.50 8.86
N VAL A 45 0.21 -1.78 9.03
CA VAL A 45 1.58 -2.22 9.34
C VAL A 45 2.46 -1.83 8.17
N SER A 46 3.47 -0.97 8.41
CA SER A 46 4.39 -0.59 7.35
C SER A 46 5.37 -1.74 7.08
N LEU A 47 5.43 -2.16 5.81
CA LEU A 47 6.34 -3.19 5.35
C LEU A 47 7.62 -2.53 4.85
N THR A 48 8.77 -3.02 5.31
CA THR A 48 10.08 -2.53 4.89
C THR A 48 10.73 -3.52 3.92
N VAL A 49 11.23 -3.02 2.81
CA VAL A 49 11.94 -3.81 1.80
C VAL A 49 13.44 -3.69 2.03
N ILE A 50 14.11 -4.83 2.14
CA ILE A 50 15.57 -4.89 2.23
C ILE A 50 16.13 -5.09 0.83
N LYS A 51 16.83 -4.08 0.33
CA LYS A 51 17.44 -4.07 -0.99
C LYS A 51 18.70 -4.96 -1.04
N ARG A 52 19.18 -5.20 -2.25
CA ARG A 52 20.36 -6.06 -2.48
C ARG A 52 21.61 -5.58 -1.72
N ASP A 53 21.79 -4.27 -1.60
CA ASP A 53 22.90 -3.65 -0.86
C ASP A 53 22.61 -3.47 0.64
N ASN A 54 21.59 -4.16 1.15
CA ASN A 54 21.10 -4.11 2.53
C ASN A 54 20.50 -2.77 2.95
N ARG A 55 20.28 -1.84 2.01
CA ARG A 55 19.49 -0.64 2.31
C ARG A 55 18.05 -1.03 2.61
N ARG A 56 17.44 -0.32 3.53
CA ARG A 56 16.03 -0.48 3.85
C ARG A 56 15.23 0.68 3.31
N GLU A 57 14.13 0.37 2.66
CA GLU A 57 13.18 1.38 2.18
C GLU A 57 11.74 0.88 2.40
N PRO A 58 10.77 1.80 2.55
CA PRO A 58 9.38 1.37 2.70
C PRO A 58 8.88 0.72 1.41
N PHE A 59 8.01 -0.29 1.56
CA PHE A 59 7.33 -0.89 0.43
C PHE A 59 6.44 0.15 -0.24
N GLN A 60 6.54 0.25 -1.56
CA GLN A 60 5.73 1.17 -2.36
C GLN A 60 5.00 0.39 -3.45
N ARG A 61 3.66 0.40 -3.39
CA ARG A 61 2.82 -0.27 -4.39
C ARG A 61 3.12 0.22 -5.81
N ASP A 62 3.36 1.52 -5.98
CA ASP A 62 3.61 2.11 -7.30
C ASP A 62 4.87 1.55 -7.97
N LYS A 63 5.91 1.28 -7.20
CA LYS A 63 7.13 0.66 -7.73
C LYS A 63 6.86 -0.75 -8.22
N LEU A 64 6.09 -1.52 -7.48
CA LEU A 64 5.69 -2.88 -7.88
C LEU A 64 4.83 -2.83 -9.14
N LEU A 65 3.82 -1.98 -9.16
CA LEU A 65 2.94 -1.80 -10.29
C LEU A 65 3.72 -1.42 -11.56
N ASN A 66 4.62 -0.44 -11.47
CA ASN A 66 5.42 0.02 -12.61
C ASN A 66 6.35 -1.07 -13.14
N GLY A 67 6.94 -1.87 -12.28
CA GLY A 67 7.77 -3.00 -12.67
C GLY A 67 6.99 -4.04 -13.47
N ILE A 68 5.79 -4.36 -13.03
CA ILE A 68 4.92 -5.33 -13.71
C ILE A 68 4.39 -4.74 -15.02
N LEU A 69 3.97 -3.46 -15.03
CA LEU A 69 3.54 -2.78 -16.25
C LEU A 69 4.61 -2.78 -17.33
N THR A 70 5.85 -2.47 -16.95
CA THR A 70 6.97 -2.47 -17.89
C THR A 70 7.21 -3.86 -18.49
N SER A 71 7.10 -4.91 -17.69
CA SER A 71 7.27 -6.29 -18.15
C SER A 71 6.16 -6.74 -19.08
N CYS A 72 4.96 -6.21 -18.90
CA CYS A 72 3.78 -6.56 -19.72
C CYS A 72 3.59 -5.64 -20.93
N LYS A 73 4.48 -4.70 -21.16
CA LYS A 73 4.37 -3.74 -22.27
C LYS A 73 4.28 -4.45 -23.60
N LYS A 74 3.27 -4.08 -24.40
CA LYS A 74 2.96 -4.68 -25.72
C LYS A 74 2.61 -6.17 -25.66
N ARG A 75 2.21 -6.65 -24.50
CA ARG A 75 1.70 -8.01 -24.35
C ARG A 75 0.19 -7.98 -24.13
N PRO A 76 -0.52 -9.05 -24.48
CA PRO A 76 -1.98 -9.13 -24.32
C PRO A 76 -2.36 -9.41 -22.86
N VAL A 77 -1.93 -8.52 -21.96
CA VAL A 77 -2.25 -8.58 -20.53
C VAL A 77 -3.01 -7.32 -20.17
N SER A 78 -4.26 -7.49 -19.69
CA SER A 78 -5.12 -6.37 -19.36
C SER A 78 -4.66 -5.67 -18.09
N MET A 79 -5.02 -4.38 -17.95
CA MET A 79 -4.79 -3.65 -16.70
C MET A 79 -5.48 -4.30 -15.51
N GLU A 80 -6.66 -4.90 -15.73
CA GLU A 80 -7.37 -5.63 -14.70
C GLU A 80 -6.54 -6.79 -14.17
N THR A 81 -5.95 -7.59 -15.08
CA THR A 81 -5.07 -8.69 -14.69
C THR A 81 -3.84 -8.20 -13.96
N ILE A 82 -3.24 -7.11 -14.43
CA ILE A 82 -2.07 -6.51 -13.77
C ILE A 82 -2.42 -6.04 -12.35
N ASN A 83 -3.55 -5.38 -12.18
CA ASN A 83 -4.00 -4.94 -10.86
C ASN A 83 -4.27 -6.14 -9.92
N GLU A 84 -4.83 -7.23 -10.44
CA GLU A 84 -5.03 -8.45 -9.66
C GLU A 84 -3.70 -9.04 -9.19
N VAL A 85 -2.68 -9.05 -10.06
CA VAL A 85 -1.35 -9.53 -9.68
C VAL A 85 -0.77 -8.67 -8.55
N VAL A 86 -0.86 -7.35 -8.69
CA VAL A 86 -0.36 -6.41 -7.66
C VAL A 86 -1.10 -6.63 -6.34
N ASP A 87 -2.42 -6.74 -6.37
CA ASP A 87 -3.24 -6.96 -5.17
C ASP A 87 -2.86 -8.29 -4.50
N ASN A 88 -2.70 -9.35 -5.28
CA ASN A 88 -2.34 -10.66 -4.75
C ASN A 88 -0.93 -10.68 -4.15
N VAL A 89 0.02 -10.00 -4.78
CA VAL A 89 1.37 -9.86 -4.24
C VAL A 89 1.35 -9.10 -2.91
N GLU A 90 0.62 -7.97 -2.85
CA GLU A 90 0.46 -7.22 -1.60
C GLU A 90 -0.15 -8.07 -0.50
N ASN A 91 -1.22 -8.80 -0.81
CA ASN A 91 -1.89 -9.64 0.17
C ASN A 91 -0.95 -10.71 0.74
N GLU A 92 -0.13 -11.33 -0.11
CA GLU A 92 0.86 -12.31 0.35
C GLU A 92 1.94 -11.66 1.22
N LEU A 93 2.41 -10.47 0.84
CA LEU A 93 3.43 -9.76 1.61
C LEU A 93 2.92 -9.34 2.99
N PHE A 94 1.70 -8.80 3.04
CA PHE A 94 1.11 -8.36 4.32
C PHE A 94 0.65 -9.53 5.20
N ALA A 95 0.49 -10.72 4.63
CA ALA A 95 0.20 -11.94 5.39
C ALA A 95 1.46 -12.53 6.06
N LEU A 96 2.65 -12.10 5.68
CA LEU A 96 3.88 -12.51 6.34
C LEU A 96 3.93 -11.93 7.75
N GLU A 97 4.41 -12.72 8.71
CA GLU A 97 4.51 -12.27 10.09
C GLU A 97 5.61 -11.24 10.29
N SER A 98 6.59 -11.21 9.41
CA SER A 98 7.69 -10.26 9.45
C SER A 98 7.28 -8.90 8.86
N GLN A 99 7.74 -7.81 9.46
CA GLN A 99 7.57 -6.46 8.93
C GLN A 99 8.66 -6.10 7.91
N GLU A 100 9.60 -7.00 7.67
CA GLU A 100 10.67 -6.83 6.70
C GLU A 100 10.62 -7.97 5.68
N VAL A 101 10.87 -7.63 4.42
CA VAL A 101 10.94 -8.59 3.33
C VAL A 101 12.11 -8.22 2.42
N ARG A 102 12.84 -9.24 1.98
CA ARG A 102 13.91 -9.01 1.01
C ARG A 102 13.31 -8.80 -0.38
N TYR A 103 13.95 -7.95 -1.17
CA TYR A 103 13.48 -7.64 -2.50
C TYR A 103 13.39 -8.90 -3.40
N ASP A 104 14.30 -9.87 -3.22
CA ASP A 104 14.28 -11.12 -3.98
C ASP A 104 13.07 -12.00 -3.63
N GLN A 105 12.58 -11.96 -2.40
CA GLN A 105 11.33 -12.64 -2.03
C GLN A 105 10.14 -12.05 -2.78
N ILE A 106 10.08 -10.72 -2.88
CA ILE A 106 9.03 -10.03 -3.65
C ILE A 106 9.11 -10.46 -5.13
N GLY A 107 10.31 -10.44 -5.70
CA GLY A 107 10.52 -10.85 -7.08
C GLY A 107 10.12 -12.28 -7.35
N ASN A 108 10.40 -13.20 -6.43
CA ASN A 108 10.02 -14.60 -6.58
C ASN A 108 8.50 -14.77 -6.58
N ILE A 109 7.77 -14.02 -5.75
CA ILE A 109 6.31 -14.04 -5.73
C ILE A 109 5.76 -13.53 -7.06
N VAL A 110 6.28 -12.40 -7.54
CA VAL A 110 5.85 -11.81 -8.82
C VAL A 110 6.13 -12.76 -9.99
N MET A 111 7.32 -13.35 -10.03
CA MET A 111 7.70 -14.28 -11.11
C MET A 111 6.79 -15.49 -11.18
N LYS A 112 6.42 -16.06 -10.03
CA LYS A 112 5.47 -17.19 -10.01
C LYS A 112 4.12 -16.82 -10.62
N LYS A 113 3.64 -15.61 -10.34
CA LYS A 113 2.35 -15.15 -10.87
C LYS A 113 2.44 -14.84 -12.36
N LEU A 114 3.50 -14.18 -12.80
CA LEU A 114 3.69 -13.86 -14.22
C LEU A 114 3.90 -15.10 -15.07
N GLN A 115 4.53 -16.13 -14.54
CA GLN A 115 4.74 -17.39 -15.26
C GLN A 115 3.42 -17.99 -15.75
N ASN A 116 2.36 -17.84 -14.97
CA ASN A 116 1.03 -18.36 -15.32
C ASN A 116 0.21 -17.40 -16.19
N ILE A 117 0.69 -16.18 -16.41
CA ILE A 117 -0.05 -15.14 -17.13
C ILE A 117 0.52 -14.94 -18.54
N ASP A 118 1.82 -14.67 -18.65
CA ASP A 118 2.47 -14.41 -19.91
C ASP A 118 3.96 -14.75 -19.83
N PRO A 119 4.44 -15.73 -20.63
CA PRO A 119 5.84 -16.16 -20.54
C PRO A 119 6.84 -15.09 -20.94
N VAL A 120 6.49 -14.17 -21.82
CA VAL A 120 7.37 -13.07 -22.22
C VAL A 120 7.52 -12.05 -21.08
N ALA A 121 6.41 -11.68 -20.44
CA ALA A 121 6.43 -10.80 -19.27
C ALA A 121 7.26 -11.42 -18.15
N TYR A 122 7.11 -12.71 -17.90
CA TYR A 122 7.91 -13.45 -16.93
C TYR A 122 9.40 -13.31 -17.20
N VAL A 123 9.83 -13.58 -18.44
CA VAL A 123 11.25 -13.52 -18.83
C VAL A 123 11.80 -12.10 -18.67
N ARG A 124 11.04 -11.10 -19.10
CA ARG A 124 11.43 -9.69 -18.97
C ARG A 124 11.61 -9.28 -17.51
N PHE A 125 10.66 -9.62 -16.67
CA PHE A 125 10.72 -9.29 -15.24
C PHE A 125 11.90 -10.01 -14.58
N ALA A 126 12.09 -11.29 -14.85
CA ALA A 126 13.19 -12.07 -14.30
C ALA A 126 14.54 -11.51 -14.72
N SER A 127 14.70 -11.07 -15.98
CA SER A 127 15.94 -10.49 -16.48
C SER A 127 16.32 -9.22 -15.72
N VAL A 128 15.39 -8.31 -15.53
CA VAL A 128 15.62 -7.06 -14.80
C VAL A 128 15.87 -7.33 -13.33
N TYR A 129 15.06 -8.19 -12.74
CA TYR A 129 15.09 -8.44 -11.31
C TYR A 129 16.35 -9.15 -10.85
N ARG A 130 16.85 -10.11 -11.65
CA ARG A 130 18.07 -10.86 -11.33
C ARG A 130 19.35 -10.07 -11.54
N LYS A 131 19.29 -9.02 -12.38
CA LYS A 131 20.46 -8.15 -12.64
C LYS A 131 20.56 -6.98 -11.66
N ALA A 132 19.47 -6.58 -11.06
CA ALA A 132 19.42 -5.38 -10.21
C ALA A 132 20.07 -5.58 -8.84
#